data_cac916bccaf1d3f649d853605464e854
#
_entry.id   cac916bccaf1d3f649d853605464e854
#
_cell.length_a   1.000
_cell.length_b   1.000
_cell.length_c   1.000
_cell.angle_alpha   90.00
_cell.angle_beta   90.00
_cell.angle_gamma   90.00
#
_symmetry.space_group_name_H-M   'P 1'
#
loop_
_entity.id
_entity.type
_entity.pdbx_description
1 polymer ?
#
loop_
_entity_poly.entity_id
_entity_poly.type
_entity_poly.pdbx_seq_one_letter_code
_entity_poly.pdbx_strand_id
1 'polypeptide(L)'
;MFGESVRISNSITASPLGGKRLDTHMVEEVPGDIADANALDPESLGFMCGLEVHQQLATGKLHSRQSSTLYEDGIEEIEGRWPRAHRRLRAARGEGGRIDIAARFEQRRNRSFVYYQSPNAGLIEMDEAPPLAHDDDAVEVALTMAAMMNAKPVGALQAMRKTVVDGSNTSGFQRTTLIGTHGSIQTPSGAVGVDVICLEEDS
;
A
#
# COMPACT_ATOMS: atom_id res chain seq x y z
N MET A 1 8.41 -4.92 9.38
CA MET A 1 8.54 -3.47 9.64
C MET A 1 7.14 -2.91 9.44
N PHE A 2 6.48 -2.48 10.49
CA PHE A 2 5.12 -1.93 10.40
C PHE A 2 5.21 -0.42 10.48
N GLY A 3 4.84 0.25 9.43
CA GLY A 3 4.80 1.70 9.36
C GLY A 3 3.42 2.17 8.97
N GLU A 4 2.97 3.26 9.56
CA GLU A 4 1.80 3.98 9.10
C GLU A 4 2.23 5.02 8.12
N SER A 5 1.52 5.11 7.02
CA SER A 5 1.82 6.07 5.98
C SER A 5 0.57 6.75 5.46
N VAL A 6 0.72 7.98 5.06
CA VAL A 6 -0.22 8.62 4.14
C VAL A 6 0.27 8.33 2.72
N ARG A 7 -0.56 7.67 1.96
CA ARG A 7 -0.34 7.42 0.55
C ARG A 7 -1.01 8.52 -0.27
N ILE A 8 -0.22 9.15 -1.12
CA ILE A 8 -0.68 10.11 -2.11
C ILE A 8 -0.41 9.50 -3.47
N SER A 9 -1.46 9.26 -4.22
CA SER A 9 -1.37 8.69 -5.56
C SER A 9 -1.82 9.70 -6.60
N ASN A 10 -1.05 9.82 -7.65
CA ASN A 10 -1.34 10.63 -8.83
C ASN A 10 -1.13 9.80 -10.09
N SER A 11 -2.16 9.69 -10.92
CA SER A 11 -2.02 9.22 -12.29
C SER A 11 -2.01 10.43 -13.22
N ILE A 12 -0.86 10.74 -13.80
CA ILE A 12 -0.77 11.73 -14.88
C ILE A 12 -1.33 11.06 -16.13
N THR A 13 -2.62 11.26 -16.38
CA THR A 13 -3.20 10.95 -17.68
C THR A 13 -2.99 12.17 -18.58
N ALA A 14 -2.04 12.09 -19.50
CA ALA A 14 -2.12 12.92 -20.69
C ALA A 14 -3.37 12.46 -21.46
N SER A 15 -4.45 13.25 -21.41
CA SER A 15 -5.62 12.98 -22.24
C SER A 15 -5.24 13.21 -23.71
N PRO A 16 -5.29 12.19 -24.56
CA PRO A 16 -5.32 12.44 -25.98
C PRO A 16 -6.71 13.01 -26.31
N LEU A 17 -6.75 14.24 -26.75
CA LEU A 17 -7.93 14.79 -27.42
C LEU A 17 -8.22 13.92 -28.64
N GLY A 18 -9.28 13.14 -28.58
CA GLY A 18 -9.81 12.41 -29.72
C GLY A 18 -9.74 10.90 -29.62
N GLY A 19 -10.83 10.31 -29.14
CA GLY A 19 -11.00 8.87 -29.11
C GLY A 19 -10.97 8.25 -30.52
N LYS A 20 -9.92 7.50 -30.83
CA LYS A 20 -9.95 6.41 -31.77
C LYS A 20 -9.61 5.13 -31.02
N ARG A 21 -10.50 4.15 -31.08
CA ARG A 21 -10.23 2.78 -30.68
C ARG A 21 -8.97 2.33 -31.43
N LEU A 22 -7.96 1.92 -30.72
CA LEU A 22 -6.81 1.22 -31.28
C LEU A 22 -7.28 -0.15 -31.78
N ASP A 23 -7.24 -0.33 -33.09
CA ASP A 23 -7.34 -1.65 -33.71
C ASP A 23 -6.10 -2.47 -33.36
N THR A 24 -6.30 -3.65 -32.80
CA THR A 24 -5.27 -4.53 -32.24
C THR A 24 -4.38 -5.23 -33.28
N HIS A 25 -4.26 -4.74 -34.50
CA HIS A 25 -3.58 -5.45 -35.58
C HIS A 25 -2.42 -4.73 -36.29
N MET A 26 -1.93 -3.65 -35.73
CA MET A 26 -0.71 -3.01 -36.23
C MET A 26 0.27 -2.83 -35.07
N VAL A 27 1.18 -3.79 -34.90
CA VAL A 27 2.43 -3.51 -34.20
C VAL A 27 3.26 -2.71 -35.20
N GLU A 28 3.07 -1.39 -35.23
CA GLU A 28 4.05 -0.51 -35.88
C GLU A 28 5.39 -0.68 -35.17
N GLU A 29 6.45 -0.82 -35.97
CA GLU A 29 7.82 -0.84 -35.45
C GLU A 29 8.03 0.37 -34.53
N VAL A 30 8.45 0.12 -33.30
CA VAL A 30 8.77 1.17 -32.34
C VAL A 30 9.87 2.05 -32.95
N PRO A 31 9.62 3.34 -33.22
CA PRO A 31 10.63 4.18 -33.82
C PRO A 31 11.77 4.42 -32.82
N GLY A 32 12.97 4.04 -33.18
CA GLY A 32 14.18 4.30 -32.42
C GLY A 32 14.87 3.06 -31.90
N ASP A 33 16.13 3.21 -31.56
CA ASP A 33 16.93 2.17 -30.92
C ASP A 33 16.56 2.13 -29.45
N ILE A 34 16.06 0.99 -28.96
CA ILE A 34 15.72 0.73 -27.54
C ILE A 34 16.92 1.00 -26.61
N ALA A 35 18.15 0.93 -27.14
CA ALA A 35 19.37 1.25 -26.40
C ALA A 35 19.55 2.75 -26.12
N ASP A 36 18.90 3.63 -26.87
CA ASP A 36 18.92 5.08 -26.63
C ASP A 36 17.56 5.61 -26.18
N ALA A 37 17.37 5.68 -24.87
CA ALA A 37 16.13 6.17 -24.28
C ALA A 37 15.80 7.63 -24.65
N ASN A 38 16.81 8.42 -25.07
CA ASN A 38 16.59 9.81 -25.51
C ASN A 38 16.03 9.88 -26.94
N ALA A 39 16.12 8.79 -27.70
CA ALA A 39 15.55 8.70 -29.06
C ALA A 39 14.05 8.30 -29.03
N LEU A 40 13.52 7.89 -27.89
CA LEU A 40 12.12 7.52 -27.73
C LEU A 40 11.26 8.76 -27.52
N ASP A 41 10.20 8.89 -28.29
CA ASP A 41 9.20 9.94 -28.09
C ASP A 41 8.06 9.41 -27.20
N PRO A 42 7.92 9.92 -25.95
CA PRO A 42 6.91 9.43 -25.01
C PRO A 42 5.47 9.58 -25.52
N GLU A 43 5.18 10.61 -26.28
CA GLU A 43 3.82 10.84 -26.81
C GLU A 43 3.46 9.80 -27.87
N SER A 44 4.38 9.49 -28.79
CA SER A 44 4.15 8.49 -29.83
C SER A 44 4.02 7.08 -29.26
N LEU A 45 4.69 6.80 -28.13
CA LEU A 45 4.58 5.55 -27.39
C LEU A 45 3.33 5.44 -26.52
N GLY A 46 2.59 6.53 -26.35
CA GLY A 46 1.46 6.57 -25.40
C GLY A 46 1.92 6.36 -23.96
N PHE A 47 3.15 6.81 -23.63
CA PHE A 47 3.73 6.61 -22.31
C PHE A 47 2.91 7.33 -21.24
N MET A 48 2.53 6.60 -20.20
CA MET A 48 1.86 7.14 -19.02
C MET A 48 2.59 6.69 -17.76
N CYS A 49 2.76 7.59 -16.81
CA CYS A 49 3.31 7.27 -15.51
C CYS A 49 2.42 7.81 -14.39
N GLY A 50 2.41 7.10 -13.27
CA GLY A 50 1.82 7.54 -12.04
C GLY A 50 2.89 7.63 -10.96
N LEU A 51 2.69 8.54 -10.02
CA LEU A 51 3.53 8.65 -8.83
C LEU A 51 2.71 8.27 -7.61
N GLU A 52 3.34 7.50 -6.75
CA GLU A 52 2.82 7.13 -5.44
C GLU A 52 3.86 7.53 -4.40
N VAL A 53 3.44 8.31 -3.42
CA VAL A 53 4.32 8.82 -2.37
C VAL A 53 3.79 8.32 -1.03
N HIS A 54 4.66 7.69 -0.24
CA HIS A 54 4.36 7.28 1.12
C HIS A 54 5.10 8.18 2.10
N GLN A 55 4.38 8.67 3.09
CA GLN A 55 4.93 9.45 4.20
C GLN A 55 4.54 8.80 5.52
N GLN A 56 5.54 8.33 6.26
CA GLN A 56 5.29 7.81 7.60
C GLN A 56 4.87 8.93 8.54
N LEU A 57 3.88 8.66 9.39
CA LEU A 57 3.38 9.60 10.39
C LEU A 57 4.08 9.39 11.75
N ALA A 58 4.22 10.49 12.50
CA ALA A 58 4.72 10.47 13.88
C ALA A 58 3.57 10.29 14.89
N THR A 59 2.66 9.36 14.60
CA THR A 59 1.52 9.01 15.44
C THR A 59 1.68 7.60 16.01
N GLY A 60 0.78 7.15 16.86
CA GLY A 60 0.66 5.75 17.20
C GLY A 60 0.20 4.93 16.00
N LYS A 61 0.27 3.61 16.09
CA LYS A 61 -0.21 2.72 15.02
C LYS A 61 -1.72 2.86 14.83
N LEU A 62 -2.15 2.84 13.59
CA LEU A 62 -3.50 3.22 13.15
C LEU A 62 -4.61 2.42 13.84
N HIS A 63 -4.41 1.12 14.02
CA HIS A 63 -5.46 0.21 14.50
C HIS A 63 -5.13 -0.51 15.81
N SER A 64 -3.96 -0.28 16.41
CA SER A 64 -3.57 -0.95 17.66
C SER A 64 -3.19 0.00 18.79
N ARG A 65 -2.92 1.25 18.47
CA ARG A 65 -2.42 2.26 19.42
C ARG A 65 -1.05 1.93 20.00
N GLN A 66 -0.36 0.95 19.44
CA GLN A 66 1.03 0.67 19.80
C GLN A 66 1.93 1.80 19.29
N SER A 67 3.12 1.91 19.86
CA SER A 67 4.11 2.87 19.35
C SER A 67 4.52 2.53 17.92
N SER A 68 4.69 3.54 17.08
CA SER A 68 5.25 3.42 15.73
C SER A 68 6.79 3.48 15.71
N THR A 69 7.45 3.40 16.86
CA THR A 69 8.91 3.41 16.97
C THR A 69 9.50 2.25 16.17
N LEU A 70 10.45 2.56 15.30
CA LEU A 70 11.22 1.57 14.57
C LEU A 70 12.34 1.02 15.46
N TYR A 71 12.58 -0.28 15.35
CA TYR A 71 13.70 -0.96 16.00
C TYR A 71 14.76 -1.28 14.96
N GLU A 72 16.00 -0.91 15.26
CA GLU A 72 17.16 -1.19 14.41
C GLU A 72 18.00 -2.37 14.96
N ASP A 73 17.39 -3.20 15.81
CA ASP A 73 18.05 -4.36 16.39
C ASP A 73 18.54 -5.32 15.28
N GLY A 74 19.75 -5.82 15.40
CA GLY A 74 20.29 -6.85 14.52
C GLY A 74 19.59 -8.21 14.75
N ILE A 75 19.71 -9.11 13.78
CA ILE A 75 19.05 -10.43 13.86
C ILE A 75 19.43 -11.20 15.11
N GLU A 76 20.68 -11.13 15.56
CA GLU A 76 21.15 -11.81 16.76
C GLU A 76 20.49 -11.28 18.02
N GLU A 77 20.27 -9.97 18.10
CA GLU A 77 19.57 -9.33 19.22
C GLU A 77 18.10 -9.69 19.23
N ILE A 78 17.46 -9.68 18.06
CA ILE A 78 16.06 -10.09 17.88
C ILE A 78 15.89 -11.54 18.34
N GLU A 79 16.71 -12.46 17.86
CA GLU A 79 16.66 -13.88 18.22
C GLU A 79 16.90 -14.14 19.71
N GLY A 80 17.73 -13.32 20.33
CA GLY A 80 18.07 -13.47 21.77
C GLY A 80 17.07 -12.84 22.72
N ARG A 81 16.31 -11.81 22.29
CA ARG A 81 15.50 -10.96 23.18
C ARG A 81 14.01 -10.98 22.92
N TRP A 82 13.61 -11.16 21.67
CA TRP A 82 12.19 -10.99 21.31
C TRP A 82 11.42 -12.31 21.47
N PRO A 83 10.19 -12.27 21.99
CA PRO A 83 9.30 -13.43 21.98
C PRO A 83 9.13 -13.96 20.56
N ARG A 84 9.04 -15.28 20.44
CA ARG A 84 8.87 -15.93 19.13
C ARG A 84 7.68 -16.87 19.10
N ALA A 85 7.00 -16.89 17.97
CA ALA A 85 5.92 -17.82 17.70
C ALA A 85 6.25 -18.66 16.45
N HIS A 86 5.95 -19.95 16.51
CA HIS A 86 6.08 -20.85 15.37
C HIS A 86 4.71 -21.06 14.72
N ARG A 87 4.62 -20.84 13.44
CA ARG A 87 3.37 -20.99 12.68
C ARG A 87 3.56 -21.83 11.43
N ARG A 88 2.48 -22.47 11.01
CA ARG A 88 2.34 -23.10 9.70
C ARG A 88 1.08 -22.57 9.04
N LEU A 89 1.18 -22.29 7.76
CA LEU A 89 0.04 -21.83 6.99
C LEU A 89 -1.05 -22.90 6.97
N ARG A 90 -2.28 -22.50 7.34
CA ARG A 90 -3.50 -23.25 7.15
C ARG A 90 -4.40 -22.46 6.23
N ALA A 91 -4.39 -22.79 4.95
CA ALA A 91 -5.22 -22.12 3.98
C ALA A 91 -6.71 -22.37 4.30
N ALA A 92 -7.40 -21.34 4.76
CA ALA A 92 -8.82 -21.38 5.07
C ALA A 92 -9.67 -21.13 3.82
N ARG A 93 -10.93 -21.57 3.86
CA ARG A 93 -11.91 -21.21 2.85
C ARG A 93 -12.48 -19.84 3.16
N GLY A 94 -12.49 -18.95 2.18
CA GLY A 94 -13.19 -17.68 2.26
C GLY A 94 -14.71 -17.84 2.24
N GLU A 95 -15.42 -16.74 2.32
CA GLU A 95 -16.90 -16.70 2.33
C GLU A 95 -17.53 -17.40 1.12
N GLY A 96 -16.91 -17.32 -0.06
CA GLY A 96 -17.32 -18.03 -1.27
C GLY A 96 -16.95 -19.51 -1.30
N GLY A 97 -16.50 -20.11 -0.20
CA GLY A 97 -16.12 -21.53 -0.10
C GLY A 97 -14.84 -21.91 -0.84
N ARG A 98 -14.14 -20.94 -1.44
CA ARG A 98 -12.91 -21.17 -2.20
C ARG A 98 -11.69 -20.86 -1.34
N ILE A 99 -10.61 -21.59 -1.57
CA ILE A 99 -9.31 -21.29 -0.98
C ILE A 99 -8.56 -20.41 -1.97
N ASP A 100 -7.95 -19.33 -1.45
CA ASP A 100 -7.06 -18.47 -2.23
C ASP A 100 -5.94 -19.29 -2.90
N ILE A 101 -5.62 -18.93 -4.16
CA ILE A 101 -4.66 -19.69 -4.96
C ILE A 101 -3.25 -19.58 -4.39
N ALA A 102 -2.85 -18.38 -3.96
CA ALA A 102 -1.52 -18.15 -3.38
C ALA A 102 -1.39 -18.86 -2.04
N ALA A 103 -2.43 -18.82 -1.19
CA ALA A 103 -2.48 -19.54 0.08
C ALA A 103 -2.38 -21.06 -0.12
N ARG A 104 -3.08 -21.60 -1.12
CA ARG A 104 -3.00 -23.03 -1.48
C ARG A 104 -1.60 -23.42 -1.96
N PHE A 105 -0.98 -22.57 -2.77
CA PHE A 105 0.37 -22.79 -3.26
C PHE A 105 1.36 -22.79 -2.10
N GLU A 106 1.31 -21.79 -1.23
CA GLU A 106 2.20 -21.67 -0.10
C GLU A 106 2.03 -22.82 0.90
N GLN A 107 0.80 -23.23 1.18
CA GLN A 107 0.51 -24.40 2.02
C GLN A 107 1.17 -25.70 1.51
N ARG A 108 1.21 -25.90 0.19
CA ARG A 108 1.84 -27.08 -0.44
C ARG A 108 3.33 -27.12 -0.21
N ARG A 109 3.97 -25.98 0.02
CA ARG A 109 5.42 -25.92 0.32
C ARG A 109 5.75 -26.49 1.69
N ASN A 110 4.75 -26.67 2.56
CA ASN A 110 4.85 -27.29 3.89
C ASN A 110 5.98 -26.69 4.75
N ARG A 111 6.11 -25.37 4.73
CA ARG A 111 7.12 -24.62 5.50
C ARG A 111 6.59 -24.27 6.89
N SER A 112 7.51 -24.16 7.85
CA SER A 112 7.28 -23.53 9.14
C SER A 112 7.86 -22.12 9.12
N PHE A 113 7.21 -21.20 9.81
CA PHE A 113 7.61 -19.80 9.93
C PHE A 113 7.83 -19.46 11.38
N VAL A 114 8.85 -18.66 11.64
CA VAL A 114 9.15 -18.12 12.97
C VAL A 114 8.90 -16.61 12.90
N TYR A 115 8.02 -16.14 13.77
CA TYR A 115 7.72 -14.73 13.93
C TYR A 115 8.35 -14.24 15.22
N TYR A 116 9.06 -13.14 15.14
CA TYR A 116 9.58 -12.44 16.30
C TYR A 116 8.70 -11.23 16.58
N GLN A 117 8.18 -11.17 17.80
CA GLN A 117 7.29 -10.10 18.23
C GLN A 117 8.12 -8.94 18.78
N SER A 118 8.07 -7.79 18.11
CA SER A 118 8.70 -6.58 18.60
C SER A 118 8.00 -6.07 19.87
N PRO A 119 8.65 -5.24 20.70
CA PRO A 119 8.04 -4.69 21.90
C PRO A 119 6.79 -3.84 21.64
N ASN A 120 6.64 -3.32 20.43
CA ASN A 120 5.48 -2.55 20.00
C ASN A 120 4.53 -3.33 19.06
N ALA A 121 4.60 -4.65 19.08
CA ALA A 121 3.65 -5.50 18.37
C ALA A 121 2.78 -6.24 19.36
N GLY A 122 1.47 -6.12 19.19
CA GLY A 122 0.44 -6.78 19.99
C GLY A 122 -0.32 -7.83 19.19
N LEU A 123 -1.49 -8.22 19.70
CA LEU A 123 -2.33 -9.22 19.06
C LEU A 123 -2.92 -8.76 17.73
N ILE A 124 -3.08 -7.45 17.53
CA ILE A 124 -3.61 -6.88 16.28
C ILE A 124 -2.58 -7.03 15.16
N GLU A 125 -1.31 -6.70 15.44
CA GLU A 125 -0.21 -6.87 14.48
C GLU A 125 0.05 -8.35 14.18
N MET A 126 -0.20 -9.21 15.14
CA MET A 126 -0.10 -10.66 14.96
C MET A 126 -1.33 -11.27 14.28
N ASP A 127 -2.32 -10.47 13.93
CA ASP A 127 -3.62 -10.87 13.36
C ASP A 127 -4.39 -11.88 14.24
N GLU A 128 -4.27 -11.73 15.55
CA GLU A 128 -4.93 -12.55 16.56
C GLU A 128 -6.08 -11.80 17.27
N ALA A 129 -6.25 -10.51 16.97
CA ALA A 129 -7.33 -9.69 17.49
C ALA A 129 -7.90 -8.76 16.41
N PRO A 130 -9.19 -8.38 16.51
CA PRO A 130 -9.78 -7.41 15.61
C PRO A 130 -9.08 -6.04 15.70
N PRO A 131 -8.93 -5.31 14.60
CA PRO A 131 -8.39 -3.95 14.62
C PRO A 131 -9.32 -3.00 15.37
N LEU A 132 -8.73 -2.01 16.05
CA LEU A 132 -9.47 -0.89 16.63
C LEU A 132 -9.92 0.08 15.51
N ALA A 133 -10.76 1.05 15.87
CA ALA A 133 -11.06 2.18 14.99
C ALA A 133 -9.77 2.95 14.65
N HIS A 134 -9.80 3.77 13.60
CA HIS A 134 -8.67 4.60 13.21
C HIS A 134 -8.14 5.43 14.39
N ASP A 135 -6.85 5.66 14.39
CA ASP A 135 -6.22 6.62 15.31
C ASP A 135 -6.64 8.04 14.96
N ASP A 136 -7.15 8.79 15.93
CA ASP A 136 -7.70 10.11 15.69
C ASP A 136 -6.61 11.11 15.25
N ASP A 137 -5.41 11.01 15.84
CA ASP A 137 -4.28 11.89 15.49
C ASP A 137 -3.82 11.63 14.04
N ALA A 138 -3.77 10.35 13.63
CA ALA A 138 -3.42 9.99 12.26
C ALA A 138 -4.47 10.48 11.25
N VAL A 139 -5.76 10.39 11.59
CA VAL A 139 -6.84 10.92 10.77
C VAL A 139 -6.75 12.44 10.66
N GLU A 140 -6.49 13.16 11.75
CA GLU A 140 -6.33 14.60 11.74
C GLU A 140 -5.18 15.06 10.84
N VAL A 141 -4.03 14.39 10.93
CA VAL A 141 -2.88 14.66 10.03
C VAL A 141 -3.27 14.43 8.57
N ALA A 142 -3.92 13.31 8.26
CA ALA A 142 -4.30 12.99 6.88
C ALA A 142 -5.34 13.97 6.32
N LEU A 143 -6.32 14.40 7.12
CA LEU A 143 -7.29 15.43 6.75
C LEU A 143 -6.63 16.81 6.56
N THR A 144 -5.64 17.14 7.39
CA THR A 144 -4.84 18.37 7.24
C THR A 144 -4.09 18.35 5.91
N MET A 145 -3.44 17.25 5.56
CA MET A 145 -2.78 17.09 4.26
C MET A 145 -3.78 17.21 3.11
N ALA A 146 -4.96 16.60 3.23
CA ALA A 146 -6.02 16.72 2.23
C ALA A 146 -6.46 18.17 2.05
N ALA A 147 -6.63 18.92 3.14
CA ALA A 147 -6.97 20.33 3.08
C ALA A 147 -5.86 21.19 2.42
N MET A 148 -4.58 20.94 2.77
CA MET A 148 -3.44 21.62 2.15
C MET A 148 -3.33 21.38 0.65
N MET A 149 -3.77 20.23 0.19
CA MET A 149 -3.80 19.84 -1.24
C MET A 149 -5.13 20.18 -1.94
N ASN A 150 -6.03 20.89 -1.29
CA ASN A 150 -7.38 21.18 -1.80
C ASN A 150 -8.15 19.91 -2.23
N ALA A 151 -7.87 18.78 -1.64
CA ALA A 151 -8.58 17.55 -1.90
C ALA A 151 -9.96 17.56 -1.24
N LYS A 152 -10.92 16.87 -1.86
CA LYS A 152 -12.25 16.69 -1.29
C LYS A 152 -12.21 15.53 -0.27
N PRO A 153 -12.45 15.78 1.02
CA PRO A 153 -12.53 14.71 1.99
C PRO A 153 -13.75 13.81 1.70
N VAL A 154 -13.63 12.53 2.02
CA VAL A 154 -14.75 11.59 1.90
C VAL A 154 -15.74 11.76 3.04
N GLY A 155 -17.01 11.38 2.82
CA GLY A 155 -18.07 11.50 3.82
C GLY A 155 -18.05 10.43 4.92
N ALA A 156 -17.28 9.34 4.73
CA ALA A 156 -17.13 8.26 5.69
C ALA A 156 -15.77 7.58 5.50
N LEU A 157 -15.12 7.24 6.61
CA LEU A 157 -13.87 6.48 6.60
C LEU A 157 -14.18 4.99 6.69
N GLN A 158 -13.72 4.24 5.72
CA GLN A 158 -13.88 2.80 5.68
C GLN A 158 -12.53 2.15 5.38
N ALA A 159 -12.02 1.35 6.30
CA ALA A 159 -10.81 0.59 6.08
C ALA A 159 -11.07 -0.55 5.10
N MET A 160 -10.28 -0.60 4.05
CA MET A 160 -10.22 -1.72 3.13
C MET A 160 -9.03 -2.60 3.47
N ARG A 161 -9.16 -3.90 3.28
CA ARG A 161 -8.08 -4.86 3.50
C ARG A 161 -7.61 -5.42 2.17
N LYS A 162 -6.30 -5.38 1.96
CA LYS A 162 -5.66 -6.09 0.86
C LYS A 162 -5.22 -7.46 1.35
N THR A 163 -5.72 -8.52 0.72
CA THR A 163 -5.32 -9.88 1.08
C THR A 163 -3.91 -10.17 0.58
N VAL A 164 -3.03 -10.46 1.50
CA VAL A 164 -1.63 -10.84 1.23
C VAL A 164 -1.35 -12.19 1.87
N VAL A 165 -0.56 -13.02 1.20
CA VAL A 165 0.01 -14.22 1.82
C VAL A 165 1.40 -13.86 2.27
N ASP A 166 1.54 -13.65 3.59
CA ASP A 166 2.82 -13.37 4.22
C ASP A 166 3.19 -14.55 5.12
N GLY A 167 4.16 -15.33 4.66
CA GLY A 167 4.63 -16.48 5.41
C GLY A 167 3.52 -17.48 5.73
N SER A 168 3.18 -17.60 7.00
CA SER A 168 2.11 -18.49 7.49
C SER A 168 0.73 -17.85 7.47
N ASN A 169 0.64 -16.58 7.14
CA ASN A 169 -0.57 -15.79 7.29
C ASN A 169 -1.23 -15.50 5.93
N THR A 170 -2.55 -15.64 5.87
CA THR A 170 -3.36 -15.29 4.68
C THR A 170 -4.18 -14.03 4.90
N SER A 171 -3.99 -13.35 6.01
CA SER A 171 -4.75 -12.16 6.33
C SER A 171 -4.26 -10.96 5.54
N GLY A 172 -5.13 -10.02 5.41
CA GLY A 172 -4.83 -8.79 4.75
C GLY A 172 -4.00 -7.89 5.65
N PHE A 173 -2.86 -7.60 5.18
CA PHE A 173 -1.93 -6.75 5.87
C PHE A 173 -1.92 -5.40 5.25
N GLN A 174 -2.42 -4.86 4.47
CA GLN A 174 -2.59 -3.45 4.15
C GLN A 174 -4.03 -3.04 4.49
N ARG A 175 -4.18 -2.27 5.52
CA ARG A 175 -5.44 -1.61 5.81
C ARG A 175 -5.37 -0.20 5.28
N THR A 176 -6.06 0.04 4.19
CA THR A 176 -6.05 1.32 3.48
C THR A 176 -7.40 1.99 3.64
N THR A 177 -7.38 3.26 4.02
CA THR A 177 -8.57 4.09 4.17
C THR A 177 -8.47 5.31 3.28
N LEU A 178 -9.42 5.49 2.38
CA LEU A 178 -9.51 6.68 1.56
C LEU A 178 -9.87 7.89 2.44
N ILE A 179 -9.09 8.95 2.35
CA ILE A 179 -9.28 10.21 3.09
C ILE A 179 -9.84 11.31 2.18
N GLY A 180 -9.28 11.45 0.99
CA GLY A 180 -9.69 12.50 0.08
C GLY A 180 -9.36 12.21 -1.37
N THR A 181 -9.97 12.97 -2.27
CA THR A 181 -9.83 12.82 -3.72
C THR A 181 -9.74 14.18 -4.41
N HIS A 182 -9.27 14.18 -5.65
CA HIS A 182 -9.28 15.37 -6.52
C HIS A 182 -8.54 16.56 -5.92
N GLY A 183 -7.38 16.33 -5.35
CA GLY A 183 -6.49 17.38 -4.86
C GLY A 183 -5.57 17.93 -5.94
N SER A 184 -4.71 18.88 -5.54
CA SER A 184 -3.68 19.44 -6.41
C SER A 184 -2.51 19.98 -5.61
N ILE A 185 -1.33 19.91 -6.19
CA ILE A 185 -0.10 20.52 -5.65
C ILE A 185 0.41 21.53 -6.68
N GLN A 186 0.75 22.73 -6.21
CA GLN A 186 1.38 23.73 -7.06
C GLN A 186 2.88 23.51 -7.11
N THR A 187 3.44 23.38 -8.29
CA THR A 187 4.88 23.25 -8.51
C THR A 187 5.40 24.38 -9.39
N PRO A 188 6.72 24.61 -9.44
CA PRO A 188 7.30 25.59 -10.36
C PRO A 188 6.95 25.32 -11.83
N SER A 189 6.67 24.07 -12.20
CA SER A 189 6.31 23.66 -13.56
C SER A 189 4.80 23.66 -13.82
N GLY A 190 3.98 24.03 -12.83
CA GLY A 190 2.53 24.07 -12.94
C GLY A 190 1.83 23.23 -11.85
N ALA A 191 0.51 23.13 -11.96
CA ALA A 191 -0.28 22.33 -11.04
C ALA A 191 -0.19 20.83 -11.37
N VAL A 192 0.03 20.01 -10.35
CA VAL A 192 -0.02 18.55 -10.44
C VAL A 192 -1.26 18.07 -9.70
N GLY A 193 -2.10 17.28 -10.36
CA GLY A 193 -3.28 16.68 -9.73
C GLY A 193 -2.90 15.64 -8.70
N VAL A 194 -3.71 15.48 -7.67
CA VAL A 194 -3.63 14.41 -6.68
C VAL A 194 -4.93 13.63 -6.72
N ASP A 195 -4.89 12.42 -7.24
CA ASP A 195 -6.11 11.63 -7.45
C ASP A 195 -6.71 11.18 -6.14
N VAL A 196 -5.89 10.60 -5.27
CA VAL A 196 -6.32 10.07 -3.98
C VAL A 196 -5.29 10.35 -2.87
N ILE A 197 -5.81 10.51 -1.67
CA ILE A 197 -5.05 10.54 -0.42
C ILE A 197 -5.62 9.44 0.45
N CYS A 198 -4.78 8.52 0.87
CA CYS A 198 -5.15 7.40 1.71
C CYS A 198 -4.33 7.41 3.01
N LEU A 199 -4.91 6.88 4.06
CA LEU A 199 -4.24 6.56 5.31
C LEU A 199 -4.08 5.04 5.37
N GLU A 200 -2.84 4.58 5.54
CA GLU A 200 -2.52 3.16 5.47
C GLU A 200 -1.79 2.68 6.72
N GLU A 201 -2.07 1.45 7.09
CA GLU A 201 -1.25 0.65 7.98
C GLU A 201 -0.57 -0.42 7.15
N ASP A 202 0.74 -0.29 6.98
CA ASP A 202 1.57 -1.25 6.28
C ASP A 202 2.15 -2.30 7.25
N SER A 203 2.23 -3.52 6.77
CA SER A 203 2.85 -4.62 7.53
C SER A 203 4.36 -4.65 7.38
#